data_c37fe0d5ee499876adbdfe87073fdad5
#
_entry.id   c37fe0d5ee499876adbdfe87073fdad5
#
_cell.length_a   1.000
_cell.length_b   1.000
_cell.length_c   1.000
_cell.angle_alpha   90.00
_cell.angle_beta   90.00
_cell.angle_gamma   90.00
#
_symmetry.space_group_name_H-M   'P 1'
#
loop_
_entity.id
_entity.type
_entity.pdbx_description
1 polymer ?
#
loop_
_entity_poly.entity_id
_entity_poly.type
_entity_poly.pdbx_seq_one_letter_code
_entity_poly.pdbx_strand_id
1 'polypeptide(L)'
;MHYVIIGCGAAGIKAASAIRRFDSSGTITLVSFESQPFYVKPELPDFISGKIRRSTLRRSLKKIQSDPNCNILTGKRAVKVLPEQNSVIFSDGNTLSFNFLLIATGAKPALTPLLVKQREKLFLLRTAADAVRLRAAAKQAKRAVVFGGGYTAIEILRALYNLNLRLTLLTTQELFWTTGIASIYSDMVKNRLTNSQIEVAMDEHLHDILDVDGKSYRAVTSKGRELECDLVVVSMGLRPDIDFVEGSGINVDKGIVVDEQLRTNVSNIYCAGDVAQVIDPKNKLDRINFGWLSAIRQGEVAGKNMAGKETYYVRNEEPYFIELYGKPVMERW
;
A
#
# COMPACT_ATOMS: atom_id res chain seq x y z
N MET A 1 28.52 -11.49 0.50
CA MET A 1 27.64 -10.43 -0.07
C MET A 1 26.77 -9.86 1.02
N HIS A 2 26.46 -8.55 0.98
CA HIS A 2 25.52 -7.91 1.89
C HIS A 2 24.34 -7.34 1.07
N TYR A 3 23.17 -7.90 1.27
CA TYR A 3 21.91 -7.50 0.65
C TYR A 3 21.13 -6.65 1.63
N VAL A 4 20.87 -5.40 1.28
CA VAL A 4 20.03 -4.50 2.07
C VAL A 4 18.67 -4.35 1.39
N ILE A 5 17.59 -4.51 2.14
CA ILE A 5 16.21 -4.45 1.64
C ILE A 5 15.46 -3.40 2.46
N ILE A 6 15.10 -2.28 1.83
CA ILE A 6 14.33 -1.21 2.46
C ILE A 6 12.84 -1.47 2.23
N GLY A 7 12.18 -1.98 3.26
CA GLY A 7 10.76 -2.34 3.26
C GLY A 7 10.51 -3.81 3.58
N CYS A 8 9.83 -4.07 4.69
CA CYS A 8 9.42 -5.42 5.13
C CYS A 8 7.99 -5.77 4.69
N GLY A 9 7.56 -5.25 3.54
CA GLY A 9 6.28 -5.60 2.91
C GLY A 9 6.37 -6.89 2.09
N ALA A 10 5.33 -7.15 1.27
CA ALA A 10 5.24 -8.35 0.42
C ALA A 10 6.47 -8.52 -0.48
N ALA A 11 6.90 -7.46 -1.16
CA ALA A 11 8.05 -7.49 -2.05
C ALA A 11 9.35 -7.79 -1.30
N GLY A 12 9.63 -7.05 -0.21
CA GLY A 12 10.89 -7.21 0.53
C GLY A 12 11.04 -8.59 1.18
N ILE A 13 9.98 -9.09 1.80
CA ILE A 13 10.00 -10.44 2.42
C ILE A 13 10.17 -11.52 1.36
N LYS A 14 9.49 -11.38 0.22
CA LYS A 14 9.62 -12.35 -0.86
C LYS A 14 11.01 -12.31 -1.50
N ALA A 15 11.60 -11.11 -1.65
CA ALA A 15 12.96 -10.95 -2.15
C ALA A 15 13.98 -11.59 -1.20
N ALA A 16 13.90 -11.34 0.11
CA ALA A 16 14.77 -12.00 1.09
C ALA A 16 14.70 -13.52 1.00
N SER A 17 13.49 -14.07 0.88
CA SER A 17 13.29 -15.51 0.71
C SER A 17 13.86 -16.03 -0.62
N ALA A 18 13.81 -15.24 -1.69
CA ALA A 18 14.37 -15.60 -2.98
C ALA A 18 15.90 -15.55 -2.95
N ILE A 19 16.51 -14.49 -2.38
CA ILE A 19 17.95 -14.37 -2.20
C ILE A 19 18.48 -15.61 -1.45
N ARG A 20 17.89 -15.94 -0.29
CA ARG A 20 18.35 -17.05 0.53
C ARG A 20 18.30 -18.42 -0.18
N ARG A 21 17.43 -18.58 -1.16
CA ARG A 21 17.35 -19.81 -1.96
C ARG A 21 18.56 -19.99 -2.89
N PHE A 22 19.19 -18.91 -3.34
CA PHE A 22 20.29 -18.91 -4.30
C PHE A 22 21.65 -18.49 -3.70
N ASP A 23 21.63 -17.74 -2.59
CA ASP A 23 22.81 -17.40 -1.78
C ASP A 23 22.56 -17.77 -0.31
N SER A 24 23.11 -18.91 0.10
CA SER A 24 22.96 -19.44 1.47
C SER A 24 23.84 -18.71 2.51
N SER A 25 24.88 -18.00 2.09
CA SER A 25 25.91 -17.41 2.95
C SER A 25 25.83 -15.87 3.06
N GLY A 26 25.25 -15.21 2.07
CA GLY A 26 25.15 -13.76 2.06
C GLY A 26 24.35 -13.20 3.25
N THR A 27 24.79 -12.08 3.79
CA THR A 27 24.07 -11.37 4.84
C THR A 27 22.88 -10.61 4.23
N ILE A 28 21.69 -10.78 4.82
CA ILE A 28 20.47 -10.04 4.43
C ILE A 28 20.08 -9.11 5.57
N THR A 29 19.93 -7.82 5.29
CA THR A 29 19.40 -6.85 6.25
C THR A 29 18.09 -6.28 5.72
N LEU A 30 16.97 -6.66 6.35
CA LEU A 30 15.64 -6.11 6.10
C LEU A 30 15.43 -4.90 7.00
N VAL A 31 14.96 -3.80 6.43
CA VAL A 31 14.69 -2.56 7.18
C VAL A 31 13.23 -2.17 7.04
N SER A 32 12.57 -1.88 8.16
CA SER A 32 11.19 -1.41 8.21
C SER A 32 11.07 -0.13 9.00
N PHE A 33 10.30 0.85 8.48
CA PHE A 33 9.91 2.01 9.29
C PHE A 33 8.84 1.66 10.33
N GLU A 34 8.03 0.62 10.07
CA GLU A 34 7.05 0.12 11.04
C GLU A 34 7.76 -0.67 12.14
N SER A 35 7.37 -0.45 13.41
CA SER A 35 7.83 -1.22 14.54
C SER A 35 7.15 -2.59 14.67
N GLN A 36 6.10 -2.81 13.87
CA GLN A 36 5.33 -4.05 13.87
C GLN A 36 6.01 -5.12 13.02
N PRO A 37 5.91 -6.41 13.40
CA PRO A 37 6.35 -7.50 12.54
C PRO A 37 5.53 -7.56 11.25
N PHE A 38 6.04 -8.28 10.27
CA PHE A 38 5.38 -8.49 8.98
C PHE A 38 3.95 -9.00 9.14
N TYR A 39 3.04 -8.46 8.37
CA TYR A 39 1.63 -8.83 8.31
C TYR A 39 1.08 -8.71 6.88
N VAL A 40 -0.06 -9.36 6.63
CA VAL A 40 -0.73 -9.34 5.32
C VAL A 40 -1.63 -8.10 5.23
N LYS A 41 -1.18 -7.07 4.52
CA LYS A 41 -1.92 -5.79 4.41
C LYS A 41 -3.36 -5.95 3.88
N PRO A 42 -3.67 -6.82 2.90
CA PRO A 42 -5.04 -7.08 2.47
C PRO A 42 -6.00 -7.55 3.57
N GLU A 43 -5.50 -8.06 4.68
CA GLU A 43 -6.33 -8.50 5.81
C GLU A 43 -6.67 -7.38 6.83
N LEU A 44 -6.16 -6.17 6.63
CA LEU A 44 -6.46 -5.04 7.52
C LEU A 44 -7.96 -4.72 7.62
N PRO A 45 -8.75 -4.75 6.53
CA PRO A 45 -10.21 -4.58 6.63
C PRO A 45 -10.89 -5.66 7.49
N ASP A 46 -10.45 -6.91 7.39
CA ASP A 46 -10.99 -8.00 8.22
C ASP A 46 -10.63 -7.83 9.71
N PHE A 47 -9.47 -7.26 9.98
CA PHE A 47 -9.13 -6.88 11.35
C PHE A 47 -10.01 -5.70 11.83
N ILE A 48 -10.28 -4.70 11.02
CA ILE A 48 -11.14 -3.56 11.37
C ILE A 48 -12.54 -4.06 11.71
N SER A 49 -13.15 -4.90 10.88
CA SER A 49 -14.46 -5.48 11.11
C SER A 49 -14.53 -6.43 12.32
N GLY A 50 -13.40 -6.93 12.81
CA GLY A 50 -13.34 -7.89 13.90
C GLY A 50 -13.40 -9.35 13.45
N LYS A 51 -13.47 -9.62 12.14
CA LYS A 51 -13.45 -10.98 11.57
C LYS A 51 -12.17 -11.73 11.96
N ILE A 52 -11.05 -11.03 12.07
CA ILE A 52 -9.80 -11.60 12.56
C ILE A 52 -9.23 -10.83 13.75
N ARG A 53 -8.41 -11.51 14.57
CA ARG A 53 -7.74 -10.91 15.72
C ARG A 53 -6.40 -10.29 15.31
N ARG A 54 -5.89 -9.33 16.11
CA ARG A 54 -4.59 -8.69 15.88
C ARG A 54 -3.43 -9.71 15.81
N SER A 55 -3.49 -10.76 16.60
CA SER A 55 -2.51 -11.84 16.57
C SER A 55 -2.49 -12.60 15.25
N THR A 56 -3.64 -12.69 14.57
CA THR A 56 -3.78 -13.37 13.28
C THR A 56 -3.19 -12.55 12.13
N LEU A 57 -3.18 -11.21 12.22
CA LEU A 57 -2.53 -10.36 11.23
C LEU A 57 -1.04 -10.65 11.09
N ARG A 58 -0.39 -10.96 12.20
CA ARG A 58 1.04 -11.25 12.21
C ARG A 58 1.33 -12.55 11.48
N ARG A 59 2.27 -12.51 10.58
CA ARG A 59 2.77 -13.73 9.92
C ARG A 59 4.13 -14.10 10.48
N SER A 60 4.29 -15.39 10.69
CA SER A 60 5.57 -15.91 11.15
C SER A 60 6.62 -15.80 10.04
N LEU A 61 7.69 -15.12 10.34
CA LEU A 61 8.90 -15.08 9.52
C LEU A 61 9.95 -16.09 10.03
N LYS A 62 9.53 -17.22 10.62
CA LYS A 62 10.44 -18.18 11.27
C LYS A 62 11.67 -18.49 10.42
N LYS A 63 11.49 -18.78 9.12
CA LYS A 63 12.61 -19.10 8.23
C LYS A 63 13.61 -17.94 8.05
N ILE A 64 13.13 -16.70 8.09
CA ILE A 64 13.99 -15.50 7.98
C ILE A 64 14.58 -15.15 9.36
N GLN A 65 13.77 -15.25 10.41
CA GLN A 65 14.18 -14.89 11.76
C GLN A 65 15.13 -15.92 12.40
N SER A 66 15.05 -17.19 11.99
CA SER A 66 15.99 -18.24 12.45
C SER A 66 17.27 -18.33 11.61
N ASP A 67 17.37 -17.54 10.57
CA ASP A 67 18.56 -17.48 9.73
C ASP A 67 19.61 -16.57 10.40
N PRO A 68 20.78 -17.11 10.79
CA PRO A 68 21.81 -16.34 11.50
C PRO A 68 22.39 -15.21 10.64
N ASN A 69 22.26 -15.31 9.31
CA ASN A 69 22.74 -14.31 8.36
C ASN A 69 21.62 -13.34 7.91
N CYS A 70 20.49 -13.29 8.64
CA CYS A 70 19.40 -12.38 8.34
C CYS A 70 19.06 -11.48 9.53
N ASN A 71 19.18 -10.17 9.32
CA ASN A 71 18.86 -9.13 10.32
C ASN A 71 17.58 -8.41 9.93
N ILE A 72 16.72 -8.13 10.93
CA ILE A 72 15.52 -7.30 10.72
C ILE A 72 15.62 -6.08 11.64
N LEU A 73 15.72 -4.90 11.02
CA LEU A 73 15.76 -3.60 11.69
C LEU A 73 14.38 -2.95 11.57
N THR A 74 13.68 -2.82 12.69
CA THR A 74 12.35 -2.17 12.73
C THR A 74 12.45 -0.75 13.30
N GLY A 75 11.44 0.10 12.99
CA GLY A 75 11.41 1.49 13.43
C GLY A 75 12.47 2.39 12.76
N LYS A 76 13.06 1.94 11.64
CA LYS A 76 14.11 2.66 10.92
C LYS A 76 13.57 3.19 9.60
N ARG A 77 13.60 4.51 9.42
CA ARG A 77 13.19 5.17 8.17
C ARG A 77 14.42 5.54 7.35
N ALA A 78 14.51 5.04 6.13
CA ALA A 78 15.51 5.52 5.17
C ALA A 78 15.15 6.95 4.74
N VAL A 79 16.15 7.84 4.72
CA VAL A 79 15.98 9.26 4.38
C VAL A 79 16.85 9.68 3.20
N LYS A 80 17.88 8.90 2.85
CA LYS A 80 18.73 9.16 1.68
C LYS A 80 19.42 7.89 1.20
N VAL A 81 19.54 7.75 -0.11
CA VAL A 81 20.40 6.74 -0.76
C VAL A 81 21.60 7.43 -1.35
N LEU A 82 22.79 6.87 -1.16
CA LEU A 82 24.07 7.34 -1.69
C LEU A 82 24.68 6.23 -2.56
N PRO A 83 24.29 6.13 -3.85
CA PRO A 83 24.73 5.05 -4.73
C PRO A 83 26.25 4.97 -4.88
N GLU A 84 26.93 6.11 -5.04
CA GLU A 84 28.39 6.19 -5.19
C GLU A 84 29.16 5.64 -3.97
N GLN A 85 28.52 5.66 -2.80
CA GLN A 85 29.07 5.13 -1.55
C GLN A 85 28.50 3.76 -1.19
N ASN A 86 27.62 3.20 -2.02
CA ASN A 86 26.87 1.98 -1.73
C ASN A 86 26.26 2.00 -0.31
N SER A 87 25.56 3.07 0.06
CA SER A 87 25.07 3.26 1.41
C SER A 87 23.67 3.91 1.47
N VAL A 88 22.96 3.66 2.57
CA VAL A 88 21.66 4.25 2.90
C VAL A 88 21.76 4.93 4.25
N ILE A 89 21.25 6.16 4.34
CA ILE A 89 21.17 6.93 5.58
C ILE A 89 19.74 6.83 6.15
N PHE A 90 19.65 6.64 7.45
CA PHE A 90 18.39 6.59 8.20
C PHE A 90 18.12 7.86 9.01
N SER A 91 16.86 8.05 9.41
CA SER A 91 16.41 9.26 10.15
C SER A 91 17.09 9.47 11.51
N ASP A 92 17.71 8.44 12.06
CA ASP A 92 18.49 8.50 13.30
C ASP A 92 19.99 8.80 13.06
N GLY A 93 20.36 9.14 11.84
CA GLY A 93 21.74 9.44 11.44
C GLY A 93 22.61 8.21 11.14
N ASN A 94 22.14 7.00 11.43
CA ASN A 94 22.88 5.79 11.13
C ASN A 94 22.97 5.56 9.60
N THR A 95 24.05 4.92 9.19
CA THR A 95 24.30 4.56 7.79
C THR A 95 24.49 3.05 7.68
N LEU A 96 23.97 2.44 6.62
CA LEU A 96 24.13 1.03 6.31
C LEU A 96 24.67 0.86 4.91
N SER A 97 25.82 0.18 4.80
CA SER A 97 26.44 -0.14 3.51
C SER A 97 25.87 -1.43 2.91
N PHE A 98 25.88 -1.53 1.59
CA PHE A 98 25.38 -2.69 0.87
C PHE A 98 26.29 -3.09 -0.31
N ASN A 99 26.24 -4.35 -0.71
CA ASN A 99 26.69 -4.77 -2.03
C ASN A 99 25.53 -4.67 -3.04
N PHE A 100 24.32 -5.06 -2.61
CA PHE A 100 23.08 -4.92 -3.37
C PHE A 100 22.00 -4.28 -2.51
N LEU A 101 21.25 -3.35 -3.10
CA LEU A 101 20.12 -2.68 -2.46
C LEU A 101 18.83 -3.04 -3.18
N LEU A 102 17.80 -3.42 -2.42
CA LEU A 102 16.42 -3.46 -2.89
C LEU A 102 15.61 -2.35 -2.22
N ILE A 103 15.01 -1.49 -3.04
CA ILE A 103 14.02 -0.50 -2.60
C ILE A 103 12.64 -1.13 -2.73
N ALA A 104 11.99 -1.42 -1.60
CA ALA A 104 10.67 -2.05 -1.51
C ALA A 104 9.76 -1.30 -0.53
N THR A 105 9.89 0.03 -0.49
CA THR A 105 9.18 0.95 0.41
C THR A 105 7.68 1.01 0.16
N GLY A 106 7.25 0.60 -1.03
CA GLY A 106 5.86 0.61 -1.43
C GLY A 106 5.36 2.03 -1.72
N ALA A 107 4.12 2.32 -1.28
CA ALA A 107 3.47 3.59 -1.57
C ALA A 107 2.83 4.17 -0.32
N LYS A 108 2.53 5.44 -0.33
CA LYS A 108 1.83 6.20 0.71
C LYS A 108 0.47 6.68 0.18
N PRO A 109 -0.53 6.91 1.05
CA PRO A 109 -1.82 7.42 0.61
C PRO A 109 -1.67 8.75 -0.15
N ALA A 110 -2.35 8.86 -1.29
CA ALA A 110 -2.47 10.12 -2.00
C ALA A 110 -3.46 11.02 -1.24
N LEU A 111 -3.06 12.28 -1.02
CA LEU A 111 -3.89 13.30 -0.39
C LEU A 111 -3.75 14.61 -1.17
N THR A 112 -4.84 15.34 -1.29
CA THR A 112 -4.80 16.72 -1.77
C THR A 112 -4.15 17.64 -0.72
N PRO A 113 -3.63 18.81 -1.10
CA PRO A 113 -3.06 19.76 -0.14
C PRO A 113 -4.05 20.14 0.99
N LEU A 114 -5.34 20.22 0.69
CA LEU A 114 -6.39 20.47 1.66
C LEU A 114 -6.48 19.35 2.70
N LEU A 115 -6.53 18.09 2.25
CA LEU A 115 -6.63 16.93 3.13
C LEU A 115 -5.35 16.70 3.95
N VAL A 116 -4.19 17.14 3.44
CA VAL A 116 -2.94 17.16 4.22
C VAL A 116 -3.07 18.11 5.40
N LYS A 117 -3.63 19.32 5.21
CA LYS A 117 -3.85 20.28 6.30
C LYS A 117 -4.83 19.77 7.35
N GLN A 118 -5.76 18.91 6.97
CA GLN A 118 -6.79 18.34 7.86
C GLN A 118 -6.48 16.89 8.28
N ARG A 119 -5.23 16.47 8.17
CA ARG A 119 -4.80 15.08 8.38
C ARG A 119 -5.26 14.49 9.71
N GLU A 120 -5.37 15.28 10.74
CA GLU A 120 -5.76 14.83 12.08
C GLU A 120 -7.25 14.47 12.19
N LYS A 121 -8.10 15.10 11.38
CA LYS A 121 -9.55 14.87 11.36
C LYS A 121 -9.95 13.64 10.54
N LEU A 122 -9.02 13.02 9.81
CA LEU A 122 -9.32 11.93 8.89
C LEU A 122 -8.55 10.66 9.21
N PHE A 123 -9.11 9.54 8.75
CA PHE A 123 -8.49 8.24 8.82
C PHE A 123 -8.00 7.80 7.44
N LEU A 124 -6.87 7.12 7.43
CA LEU A 124 -6.32 6.44 6.27
C LEU A 124 -6.14 4.96 6.64
N LEU A 125 -5.99 4.12 5.63
CA LEU A 125 -5.68 2.71 5.86
C LEU A 125 -4.46 2.30 5.00
N ARG A 126 -3.28 2.27 5.62
CA ARG A 126 -2.04 1.81 4.98
C ARG A 126 -1.22 0.90 5.88
N THR A 127 -1.26 1.12 7.18
CA THR A 127 -0.47 0.41 8.18
C THR A 127 -1.35 -0.32 9.19
N ALA A 128 -0.75 -1.26 9.94
CA ALA A 128 -1.44 -1.89 11.06
C ALA A 128 -1.82 -0.87 12.15
N ALA A 129 -1.03 0.17 12.34
CA ALA A 129 -1.34 1.26 13.27
C ALA A 129 -2.59 2.03 12.82
N ASP A 130 -2.72 2.33 11.52
CA ASP A 130 -3.92 2.95 10.96
C ASP A 130 -5.16 2.08 11.21
N ALA A 131 -5.05 0.77 10.97
CA ALA A 131 -6.15 -0.16 11.17
C ALA A 131 -6.57 -0.24 12.65
N VAL A 132 -5.62 -0.22 13.59
CA VAL A 132 -5.91 -0.19 15.04
C VAL A 132 -6.64 1.10 15.40
N ARG A 133 -6.16 2.25 14.92
CA ARG A 133 -6.78 3.55 15.17
C ARG A 133 -8.20 3.62 14.59
N LEU A 134 -8.37 3.21 13.32
CA LEU A 134 -9.67 3.21 12.65
C LEU A 134 -10.66 2.28 13.34
N ARG A 135 -10.24 1.06 13.71
CA ARG A 135 -11.09 0.11 14.43
C ARG A 135 -11.55 0.65 15.79
N ALA A 136 -10.65 1.28 16.53
CA ALA A 136 -10.98 1.87 17.84
C ALA A 136 -12.03 2.97 17.70
N ALA A 137 -11.88 3.87 16.74
CA ALA A 137 -12.82 4.94 16.45
C ALA A 137 -14.16 4.39 15.90
N ALA A 138 -14.12 3.42 14.97
CA ALA A 138 -15.31 2.83 14.38
C ALA A 138 -16.23 2.13 15.39
N LYS A 139 -15.69 1.59 16.47
CA LYS A 139 -16.50 0.99 17.56
C LYS A 139 -17.33 2.00 18.35
N GLN A 140 -16.96 3.28 18.31
CA GLN A 140 -17.67 4.37 19.00
C GLN A 140 -18.54 5.19 18.05
N ALA A 141 -18.33 5.02 16.74
CA ALA A 141 -19.01 5.76 15.69
C ALA A 141 -20.36 5.15 15.32
N LYS A 142 -21.25 5.97 14.80
CA LYS A 142 -22.54 5.57 14.23
C LYS A 142 -22.59 5.85 12.72
N ARG A 143 -21.86 6.88 12.25
CA ARG A 143 -21.90 7.36 10.88
C ARG A 143 -20.48 7.55 10.36
N ALA A 144 -20.22 7.12 9.13
CA ALA A 144 -18.94 7.34 8.49
C ALA A 144 -19.11 7.81 7.04
N VAL A 145 -18.27 8.76 6.67
CA VAL A 145 -18.08 9.17 5.27
C VAL A 145 -16.76 8.56 4.79
N VAL A 146 -16.82 7.83 3.67
CA VAL A 146 -15.64 7.27 2.99
C VAL A 146 -15.46 8.01 1.67
N PHE A 147 -14.30 8.67 1.50
CA PHE A 147 -13.97 9.35 0.26
C PHE A 147 -12.94 8.55 -0.55
N GLY A 148 -13.32 8.15 -1.74
CA GLY A 148 -12.55 7.33 -2.67
C GLY A 148 -13.44 6.35 -3.41
N GLY A 149 -12.89 5.53 -4.31
CA GLY A 149 -13.73 4.62 -5.12
C GLY A 149 -13.00 3.35 -5.54
N GLY A 150 -11.73 3.22 -5.18
CA GLY A 150 -10.94 2.04 -5.53
C GLY A 150 -11.17 0.87 -4.56
N TYR A 151 -10.44 -0.22 -4.83
CA TYR A 151 -10.52 -1.46 -4.05
C TYR A 151 -10.45 -1.24 -2.52
N THR A 152 -9.48 -0.45 -2.05
CA THR A 152 -9.32 -0.19 -0.60
C THR A 152 -10.52 0.53 0.00
N ALA A 153 -11.13 1.48 -0.73
CA ALA A 153 -12.33 2.18 -0.27
C ALA A 153 -13.51 1.20 -0.08
N ILE A 154 -13.72 0.30 -1.04
CA ILE A 154 -14.77 -0.72 -0.98
C ILE A 154 -14.55 -1.68 0.20
N GLU A 155 -13.30 -2.11 0.42
CA GLU A 155 -12.96 -2.98 1.56
C GLU A 155 -13.12 -2.28 2.91
N ILE A 156 -12.83 -0.98 2.98
CA ILE A 156 -13.11 -0.16 4.18
C ILE A 156 -14.62 -0.07 4.41
N LEU A 157 -15.42 0.21 3.36
CA LEU A 157 -16.88 0.24 3.46
C LEU A 157 -17.42 -1.09 3.99
N ARG A 158 -16.96 -2.22 3.43
CA ARG A 158 -17.30 -3.55 3.91
C ARG A 158 -16.99 -3.74 5.40
N ALA A 159 -15.79 -3.33 5.81
CA ALA A 159 -15.38 -3.47 7.20
C ALA A 159 -16.22 -2.63 8.17
N LEU A 160 -16.55 -1.39 7.80
CA LEU A 160 -17.39 -0.50 8.59
C LEU A 160 -18.86 -0.91 8.59
N TYR A 161 -19.37 -1.43 7.47
CA TYR A 161 -20.70 -2.02 7.36
C TYR A 161 -20.89 -3.16 8.36
N ASN A 162 -19.92 -4.05 8.46
CA ASN A 162 -19.95 -5.17 9.41
C ASN A 162 -19.88 -4.72 10.89
N LEU A 163 -19.59 -3.45 11.15
CA LEU A 163 -19.69 -2.80 12.47
C LEU A 163 -21.00 -2.03 12.64
N ASN A 164 -21.95 -2.16 11.71
CA ASN A 164 -23.28 -1.53 11.70
C ASN A 164 -23.26 0.02 11.66
N LEU A 165 -22.27 0.63 11.01
CA LEU A 165 -22.27 2.06 10.78
C LEU A 165 -23.18 2.43 9.59
N ARG A 166 -23.83 3.60 9.67
CA ARG A 166 -24.42 4.25 8.49
C ARG A 166 -23.30 4.82 7.64
N LEU A 167 -23.30 4.52 6.35
CA LEU A 167 -22.19 4.79 5.47
C LEU A 167 -22.61 5.66 4.29
N THR A 168 -21.78 6.67 3.98
CA THR A 168 -21.85 7.44 2.75
C THR A 168 -20.51 7.28 2.02
N LEU A 169 -20.55 6.84 0.77
CA LEU A 169 -19.41 6.86 -0.15
C LEU A 169 -19.44 8.14 -0.97
N LEU A 170 -18.44 8.99 -0.80
CA LEU A 170 -18.16 10.09 -1.72
C LEU A 170 -17.15 9.61 -2.76
N THR A 171 -17.48 9.78 -4.03
CA THR A 171 -16.58 9.36 -5.10
C THR A 171 -16.82 10.16 -6.38
N THR A 172 -15.84 10.16 -7.27
CA THR A 172 -15.98 10.65 -8.64
C THR A 172 -15.90 9.49 -9.60
N GLN A 173 -16.31 9.68 -10.86
CA GLN A 173 -16.15 8.67 -11.90
C GLN A 173 -14.69 8.25 -12.08
N GLU A 174 -13.77 9.20 -11.93
CA GLU A 174 -12.33 8.95 -12.00
C GLU A 174 -11.79 8.12 -10.84
N LEU A 175 -12.36 8.25 -9.64
CA LEU A 175 -11.98 7.49 -8.45
C LEU A 175 -12.74 6.18 -8.33
N PHE A 176 -13.97 6.14 -8.85
CA PHE A 176 -14.79 4.96 -8.74
C PHE A 176 -14.30 3.91 -9.71
N TRP A 177 -13.57 2.93 -9.18
CA TRP A 177 -13.14 1.76 -9.92
C TRP A 177 -12.17 2.06 -11.08
N THR A 178 -11.20 2.94 -10.86
CA THR A 178 -10.27 3.50 -11.87
C THR A 178 -9.33 2.51 -12.55
N THR A 179 -9.35 1.26 -12.21
CA THR A 179 -8.29 0.31 -12.59
C THR A 179 -8.72 -0.70 -13.64
N GLY A 180 -9.28 -0.21 -14.75
CA GLY A 180 -9.48 -1.05 -15.95
C GLY A 180 -10.61 -2.08 -15.86
N ILE A 181 -11.51 -1.95 -14.89
CA ILE A 181 -12.70 -2.78 -14.78
C ILE A 181 -13.70 -2.34 -15.86
N ALA A 182 -14.26 -3.33 -16.54
CA ALA A 182 -15.35 -3.08 -17.44
C ALA A 182 -16.52 -2.38 -16.71
N SER A 183 -17.19 -1.43 -17.37
CA SER A 183 -18.28 -0.63 -16.80
C SER A 183 -19.37 -1.46 -16.10
N ILE A 184 -19.63 -2.67 -16.57
CA ILE A 184 -20.58 -3.60 -16.00
C ILE A 184 -20.25 -3.96 -14.52
N TYR A 185 -18.99 -4.07 -14.16
CA TYR A 185 -18.59 -4.34 -12.77
C TYR A 185 -18.73 -3.10 -11.89
N SER A 186 -18.50 -1.91 -12.43
CA SER A 186 -18.75 -0.65 -11.71
C SER A 186 -20.23 -0.54 -11.31
N ASP A 187 -21.13 -0.84 -12.24
CA ASP A 187 -22.58 -0.83 -11.98
C ASP A 187 -22.97 -1.92 -10.98
N MET A 188 -22.39 -3.11 -11.08
CA MET A 188 -22.63 -4.19 -10.09
C MET A 188 -22.22 -3.76 -8.69
N VAL A 189 -21.04 -3.14 -8.52
CA VAL A 189 -20.57 -2.66 -7.22
C VAL A 189 -21.48 -1.55 -6.70
N LYS A 190 -21.82 -0.56 -7.53
CA LYS A 190 -22.71 0.53 -7.18
C LYS A 190 -24.07 0.02 -6.71
N ASN A 191 -24.70 -0.84 -7.49
CA ASN A 191 -25.99 -1.46 -7.15
C ASN A 191 -25.90 -2.26 -5.84
N ARG A 192 -24.79 -2.96 -5.62
CA ARG A 192 -24.57 -3.70 -4.39
C ARG A 192 -24.48 -2.79 -3.18
N LEU A 193 -23.72 -1.68 -3.28
CA LEU A 193 -23.60 -0.68 -2.21
C LEU A 193 -24.97 -0.09 -1.88
N THR A 194 -25.73 0.32 -2.91
CA THR A 194 -27.07 0.89 -2.76
C THR A 194 -28.04 -0.10 -2.11
N ASN A 195 -28.06 -1.36 -2.56
CA ASN A 195 -28.90 -2.43 -1.98
C ASN A 195 -28.51 -2.74 -0.52
N SER A 196 -27.30 -2.39 -0.10
CA SER A 196 -26.84 -2.49 1.28
C SER A 196 -27.11 -1.20 2.09
N GLN A 197 -27.96 -0.31 1.59
CA GLN A 197 -28.30 0.97 2.21
C GLN A 197 -27.10 1.90 2.44
N ILE A 198 -26.05 1.74 1.63
CA ILE A 198 -24.91 2.67 1.61
C ILE A 198 -25.25 3.77 0.62
N GLU A 199 -25.26 5.00 1.09
CA GLU A 199 -25.43 6.16 0.22
C GLU A 199 -24.19 6.30 -0.68
N VAL A 200 -24.41 6.41 -1.99
CA VAL A 200 -23.35 6.63 -2.97
C VAL A 200 -23.54 7.99 -3.62
N ALA A 201 -22.70 8.95 -3.22
CA ALA A 201 -22.67 10.29 -3.79
C ALA A 201 -21.61 10.34 -4.90
N MET A 202 -22.10 10.12 -6.15
CA MET A 202 -21.27 10.19 -7.36
C MET A 202 -21.00 11.64 -7.75
N ASP A 203 -19.83 11.87 -8.36
CA ASP A 203 -19.38 13.17 -8.85
C ASP A 203 -19.30 14.24 -7.76
N GLU A 204 -19.04 13.77 -6.54
CA GLU A 204 -18.76 14.61 -5.39
C GLU A 204 -17.43 14.22 -4.75
N HIS A 205 -16.62 15.21 -4.40
CA HIS A 205 -15.40 15.01 -3.64
C HIS A 205 -15.47 15.73 -2.29
N LEU A 206 -14.65 15.29 -1.36
CA LEU A 206 -14.53 15.91 -0.05
C LEU A 206 -13.84 17.28 -0.21
N HIS A 207 -14.55 18.35 0.16
CA HIS A 207 -14.06 19.71 0.06
C HIS A 207 -13.54 20.24 1.39
N ASP A 208 -14.23 19.93 2.52
CA ASP A 208 -13.82 20.38 3.85
C ASP A 208 -14.30 19.42 4.94
N ILE A 209 -13.72 19.52 6.13
CA ILE A 209 -14.12 18.77 7.31
C ILE A 209 -14.22 19.75 8.47
N LEU A 210 -15.46 20.08 8.85
CA LEU A 210 -15.76 20.97 9.97
C LEU A 210 -15.88 20.14 11.24
N ASP A 211 -15.17 20.54 12.27
CA ASP A 211 -15.31 19.97 13.61
C ASP A 211 -16.56 20.56 14.27
N VAL A 212 -17.40 19.73 14.87
CA VAL A 212 -18.62 20.16 15.54
C VAL A 212 -18.42 20.24 17.05
N ASP A 213 -17.84 19.20 17.66
CA ASP A 213 -17.71 19.07 19.11
C ASP A 213 -16.47 18.26 19.55
N GLY A 214 -15.48 18.13 18.68
CA GLY A 214 -14.27 17.31 18.89
C GLY A 214 -14.50 15.80 18.76
N LYS A 215 -15.74 15.35 18.50
CA LYS A 215 -16.12 13.93 18.35
C LYS A 215 -16.90 13.65 17.08
N SER A 216 -17.61 14.65 16.60
CA SER A 216 -18.38 14.59 15.36
C SER A 216 -17.92 15.65 14.37
N TYR A 217 -18.16 15.39 13.11
CA TYR A 217 -17.72 16.23 12.00
C TYR A 217 -18.88 16.47 11.02
N ARG A 218 -18.76 17.53 10.25
CA ARG A 218 -19.51 17.74 9.01
C ARG A 218 -18.53 17.66 7.84
N ALA A 219 -18.66 16.62 7.05
CA ALA A 219 -17.93 16.50 5.78
C ALA A 219 -18.65 17.35 4.74
N VAL A 220 -17.99 18.39 4.26
CA VAL A 220 -18.52 19.29 3.22
C VAL A 220 -18.07 18.78 1.86
N THR A 221 -19.03 18.61 0.97
CA THR A 221 -18.74 18.13 -0.39
C THR A 221 -18.51 19.29 -1.37
N SER A 222 -17.95 18.99 -2.52
CA SER A 222 -17.76 19.95 -3.62
C SER A 222 -19.05 20.59 -4.15
N LYS A 223 -20.20 19.98 -3.85
CA LYS A 223 -21.54 20.52 -4.18
C LYS A 223 -22.16 21.29 -3.02
N GLY A 224 -21.43 21.54 -1.95
CA GLY A 224 -21.90 22.29 -0.78
C GLY A 224 -22.81 21.48 0.15
N ARG A 225 -22.94 20.16 -0.03
CA ARG A 225 -23.66 19.30 0.92
C ARG A 225 -22.86 19.15 2.20
N GLU A 226 -23.54 19.20 3.33
CA GLU A 226 -22.98 18.90 4.65
C GLU A 226 -23.45 17.51 5.09
N LEU A 227 -22.53 16.60 5.31
CA LEU A 227 -22.78 15.24 5.76
C LEU A 227 -22.30 15.09 7.19
N GLU A 228 -23.24 14.94 8.11
CA GLU A 228 -22.90 14.66 9.50
C GLU A 228 -22.28 13.27 9.65
N CYS A 229 -21.13 13.18 10.29
CA CYS A 229 -20.40 11.93 10.49
C CYS A 229 -19.54 11.97 11.77
N ASP A 230 -19.24 10.77 12.26
CA ASP A 230 -18.34 10.58 13.40
C ASP A 230 -16.94 10.17 12.92
N LEU A 231 -16.85 9.70 11.66
CA LEU A 231 -15.61 9.29 11.01
C LEU A 231 -15.55 9.82 9.57
N VAL A 232 -14.39 10.31 9.18
CA VAL A 232 -14.05 10.58 7.78
C VAL A 232 -12.86 9.71 7.40
N VAL A 233 -13.05 8.82 6.43
CA VAL A 233 -12.00 7.93 5.93
C VAL A 233 -11.67 8.28 4.50
N VAL A 234 -10.39 8.47 4.19
CA VAL A 234 -9.94 8.85 2.85
C VAL A 234 -9.12 7.73 2.22
N SER A 235 -9.52 7.32 1.02
CA SER A 235 -8.85 6.27 0.23
C SER A 235 -8.93 6.60 -1.28
N MET A 236 -8.27 7.69 -1.68
CA MET A 236 -8.29 8.21 -3.05
C MET A 236 -7.08 7.80 -3.89
N GLY A 237 -6.44 6.69 -3.52
CA GLY A 237 -5.31 6.13 -4.24
C GLY A 237 -4.00 6.19 -3.45
N LEU A 238 -2.95 5.74 -4.12
CA LEU A 238 -1.61 5.61 -3.59
C LEU A 238 -0.62 6.36 -4.48
N ARG A 239 0.44 6.89 -3.88
CA ARG A 239 1.62 7.38 -4.59
C ARG A 239 2.88 6.67 -4.07
N PRO A 240 3.82 6.31 -4.94
CA PRO A 240 5.09 5.72 -4.54
C PRO A 240 5.81 6.53 -3.48
N ASP A 241 6.45 5.84 -2.53
CA ASP A 241 7.24 6.49 -1.49
C ASP A 241 8.70 6.59 -1.94
N ILE A 242 9.00 7.66 -2.67
CA ILE A 242 10.27 7.89 -3.39
C ILE A 242 11.08 9.07 -2.86
N ASP A 243 10.56 9.82 -1.90
CA ASP A 243 11.18 11.10 -1.46
C ASP A 243 12.66 10.93 -1.04
N PHE A 244 13.01 9.77 -0.49
CA PHE A 244 14.36 9.49 0.01
C PHE A 244 15.40 9.13 -1.08
N VAL A 245 14.99 8.99 -2.33
CA VAL A 245 15.89 8.78 -3.47
C VAL A 245 16.09 10.04 -4.29
N GLU A 246 15.45 11.15 -3.94
CA GLU A 246 15.66 12.43 -4.62
C GLU A 246 17.12 12.85 -4.54
N GLY A 247 17.68 13.33 -5.67
CA GLY A 247 19.07 13.75 -5.77
C GLY A 247 20.11 12.62 -5.69
N SER A 248 19.69 11.35 -5.70
CA SER A 248 20.61 10.19 -5.67
C SER A 248 21.14 9.79 -7.06
N GLY A 249 20.60 10.34 -8.14
CA GLY A 249 20.89 9.89 -9.51
C GLY A 249 20.11 8.64 -9.94
N ILE A 250 19.27 8.07 -9.06
CA ILE A 250 18.33 7.02 -9.44
C ILE A 250 17.19 7.64 -10.24
N ASN A 251 16.86 7.03 -11.39
CA ASN A 251 15.80 7.54 -12.26
C ASN A 251 14.42 7.36 -11.63
N VAL A 252 13.68 8.45 -11.54
CA VAL A 252 12.32 8.49 -11.01
C VAL A 252 11.40 9.26 -11.97
N ASP A 253 10.15 8.81 -12.05
CA ASP A 253 9.04 9.51 -12.70
C ASP A 253 7.81 9.38 -11.79
N LYS A 254 6.83 8.56 -12.11
CA LYS A 254 5.70 8.23 -11.21
C LYS A 254 6.13 7.34 -10.04
N GLY A 255 7.17 6.55 -10.23
CA GLY A 255 7.85 5.68 -9.28
C GLY A 255 9.33 5.58 -9.59
N ILE A 256 10.04 4.66 -8.98
CA ILE A 256 11.43 4.36 -9.34
C ILE A 256 11.42 3.54 -10.63
N VAL A 257 12.07 4.07 -11.66
CA VAL A 257 12.12 3.46 -12.99
C VAL A 257 13.01 2.23 -12.96
N VAL A 258 12.48 1.09 -13.43
CA VAL A 258 13.21 -0.18 -13.50
C VAL A 258 12.96 -0.89 -14.82
N ASP A 259 13.92 -1.74 -15.21
CA ASP A 259 13.80 -2.68 -16.31
C ASP A 259 12.94 -3.90 -15.92
N GLU A 260 12.79 -4.87 -16.84
CA GLU A 260 12.07 -6.13 -16.62
C GLU A 260 12.78 -7.05 -15.60
N GLN A 261 14.07 -6.84 -15.33
CA GLN A 261 14.81 -7.51 -14.27
C GLN A 261 14.67 -6.81 -12.91
N LEU A 262 13.87 -5.73 -12.86
CA LEU A 262 13.65 -4.86 -11.71
C LEU A 262 14.93 -4.12 -11.25
N ARG A 263 15.88 -3.90 -12.16
CA ARG A 263 17.07 -3.08 -11.92
C ARG A 263 16.76 -1.63 -12.23
N THR A 264 17.30 -0.74 -11.43
CA THR A 264 17.34 0.70 -11.71
C THR A 264 18.46 1.00 -12.73
N ASN A 265 18.64 2.28 -13.06
CA ASN A 265 19.82 2.74 -13.82
C ASN A 265 21.15 2.54 -13.07
N VAL A 266 21.12 2.20 -11.77
CA VAL A 266 22.30 1.86 -10.96
C VAL A 266 22.35 0.34 -10.82
N SER A 267 23.40 -0.27 -11.32
CA SER A 267 23.49 -1.71 -11.59
C SER A 267 23.30 -2.64 -10.39
N ASN A 268 23.62 -2.19 -9.18
CA ASN A 268 23.46 -2.93 -7.94
C ASN A 268 22.26 -2.47 -7.09
N ILE A 269 21.40 -1.62 -7.64
CA ILE A 269 20.18 -1.14 -6.98
C ILE A 269 18.95 -1.63 -7.74
N TYR A 270 18.08 -2.32 -7.05
CA TYR A 270 16.82 -2.89 -7.53
C TYR A 270 15.64 -2.21 -6.86
N CYS A 271 14.48 -2.29 -7.52
CA CYS A 271 13.25 -1.78 -6.93
C CYS A 271 12.08 -2.75 -7.20
N ALA A 272 11.19 -2.93 -6.21
CA ALA A 272 10.07 -3.86 -6.33
C ALA A 272 8.84 -3.44 -5.49
N GLY A 273 7.66 -3.83 -5.97
CA GLY A 273 6.37 -3.52 -5.35
C GLY A 273 5.81 -2.17 -5.78
N ASP A 274 4.90 -1.61 -4.98
CA ASP A 274 4.14 -0.39 -5.31
C ASP A 274 5.02 0.86 -5.55
N VAL A 275 6.32 0.79 -5.29
CA VAL A 275 7.28 1.87 -5.52
C VAL A 275 7.94 1.77 -6.90
N ALA A 276 7.91 0.60 -7.53
CA ALA A 276 8.55 0.33 -8.80
C ALA A 276 7.66 0.71 -10.00
N GLN A 277 8.24 1.45 -10.92
CA GLN A 277 7.68 1.75 -12.23
C GLN A 277 8.42 0.90 -13.27
N VAL A 278 7.80 -0.20 -13.67
CA VAL A 278 8.40 -1.14 -14.62
C VAL A 278 8.16 -0.64 -16.05
N ILE A 279 9.23 -0.46 -16.80
CA ILE A 279 9.15 -0.15 -18.23
C ILE A 279 8.95 -1.45 -19.00
N ASP A 280 7.86 -1.52 -19.76
CA ASP A 280 7.64 -2.60 -20.73
C ASP A 280 8.25 -2.19 -22.08
N PRO A 281 9.36 -2.81 -22.53
CA PRO A 281 10.03 -2.42 -23.76
C PRO A 281 9.19 -2.69 -25.03
N LYS A 282 8.22 -3.62 -24.96
CA LYS A 282 7.35 -3.97 -26.09
C LYS A 282 6.26 -2.93 -26.32
N ASN A 283 5.68 -2.44 -25.22
CA ASN A 283 4.51 -1.54 -25.28
C ASN A 283 4.86 -0.11 -24.94
N LYS A 284 6.09 0.20 -24.48
CA LYS A 284 6.51 1.51 -23.92
C LYS A 284 5.55 2.04 -22.85
N LEU A 285 4.84 1.14 -22.18
CA LEU A 285 3.88 1.47 -21.14
C LEU A 285 4.59 1.47 -19.79
N ASP A 286 4.82 2.66 -19.27
CA ASP A 286 5.33 2.91 -17.94
C ASP A 286 4.19 2.75 -16.94
N ARG A 287 4.17 1.68 -16.17
CA ARG A 287 3.09 1.49 -15.19
C ARG A 287 3.63 1.01 -13.85
N ILE A 288 3.02 1.55 -12.81
CA ILE A 288 3.14 1.02 -11.46
C ILE A 288 2.05 -0.03 -11.29
N ASN A 289 2.45 -1.25 -10.96
CA ASN A 289 1.52 -2.33 -10.68
C ASN A 289 1.27 -2.39 -9.17
N PHE A 290 0.34 -1.56 -8.70
CA PHE A 290 -0.10 -1.62 -7.31
C PHE A 290 -0.73 -2.97 -6.99
N GLY A 291 -0.43 -3.52 -5.83
CA GLY A 291 -1.11 -4.69 -5.32
C GLY A 291 -0.22 -5.75 -4.70
N TRP A 292 -0.84 -6.55 -3.84
CA TRP A 292 -0.16 -7.55 -3.02
C TRP A 292 0.53 -8.66 -3.85
N LEU A 293 -0.18 -9.21 -4.82
CA LEU A 293 0.33 -10.30 -5.67
C LEU A 293 1.43 -9.81 -6.60
N SER A 294 1.22 -8.63 -7.22
CA SER A 294 2.25 -7.98 -8.03
C SER A 294 3.53 -7.74 -7.22
N ALA A 295 3.41 -7.22 -6.00
CA ALA A 295 4.55 -6.99 -5.12
C ALA A 295 5.30 -8.28 -4.76
N ILE A 296 4.58 -9.39 -4.51
CA ILE A 296 5.18 -10.71 -4.27
C ILE A 296 6.01 -11.16 -5.48
N ARG A 297 5.45 -11.07 -6.69
CA ARG A 297 6.14 -11.49 -7.92
C ARG A 297 7.35 -10.63 -8.22
N GLN A 298 7.21 -9.33 -8.11
CA GLN A 298 8.32 -8.40 -8.29
C GLN A 298 9.42 -8.67 -7.26
N GLY A 299 9.07 -8.89 -5.99
CA GLY A 299 10.04 -9.23 -4.95
C GLY A 299 10.79 -10.53 -5.25
N GLU A 300 10.10 -11.56 -5.80
CA GLU A 300 10.75 -12.80 -6.19
C GLU A 300 11.75 -12.60 -7.33
N VAL A 301 11.37 -11.84 -8.36
CA VAL A 301 12.24 -11.55 -9.51
C VAL A 301 13.46 -10.73 -9.06
N ALA A 302 13.24 -9.64 -8.32
CA ALA A 302 14.33 -8.81 -7.81
C ALA A 302 15.32 -9.63 -6.95
N GLY A 303 14.80 -10.43 -6.01
CA GLY A 303 15.64 -11.25 -5.15
C GLY A 303 16.45 -12.30 -5.89
N LYS A 304 15.89 -12.92 -6.94
CA LYS A 304 16.62 -13.85 -7.81
C LYS A 304 17.75 -13.14 -8.54
N ASN A 305 17.47 -11.98 -9.15
CA ASN A 305 18.45 -11.22 -9.90
C ASN A 305 19.58 -10.71 -9.00
N MET A 306 19.27 -10.22 -7.82
CA MET A 306 20.27 -9.82 -6.83
C MET A 306 21.20 -10.99 -6.43
N ALA A 307 20.69 -12.21 -6.42
CA ALA A 307 21.45 -13.42 -6.12
C ALA A 307 22.09 -14.07 -7.37
N GLY A 308 22.17 -13.34 -8.51
CA GLY A 308 22.82 -13.78 -9.72
C GLY A 308 21.99 -14.76 -10.58
N LYS A 309 20.69 -14.96 -10.27
CA LYS A 309 19.79 -15.82 -11.06
C LYS A 309 18.94 -14.97 -12.00
N GLU A 310 19.35 -14.87 -13.24
CA GLU A 310 18.66 -14.10 -14.26
C GLU A 310 17.18 -14.49 -14.37
N THR A 311 16.31 -13.50 -14.21
CA THR A 311 14.85 -13.68 -14.22
C THR A 311 14.17 -12.38 -14.64
N TYR A 312 13.10 -12.50 -15.41
CA TYR A 312 12.33 -11.35 -15.92
C TYR A 312 10.96 -11.30 -15.29
N TYR A 313 10.51 -10.09 -14.99
CA TYR A 313 9.15 -9.84 -14.51
C TYR A 313 8.20 -9.80 -15.70
N VAL A 314 7.23 -10.70 -15.69
CA VAL A 314 6.13 -10.68 -16.64
C VAL A 314 4.88 -10.26 -15.90
N ARG A 315 4.23 -9.20 -16.39
CA ARG A 315 2.95 -8.75 -15.85
C ARG A 315 1.88 -9.76 -16.22
N ASN A 316 1.27 -10.38 -15.24
CA ASN A 316 0.08 -11.20 -15.44
C ASN A 316 -1.16 -10.40 -15.02
N GLU A 317 -2.18 -10.43 -15.85
CA GLU A 317 -3.52 -9.97 -15.51
C GLU A 317 -4.19 -11.06 -14.66
N GLU A 318 -4.11 -10.92 -13.34
CA GLU A 318 -4.79 -11.85 -12.44
C GLU A 318 -6.13 -11.32 -11.99
N PRO A 319 -7.14 -12.21 -11.87
CA PRO A 319 -8.40 -11.82 -11.28
C PRO A 319 -8.22 -11.53 -9.80
N TYR A 320 -8.69 -10.36 -9.34
CA TYR A 320 -8.84 -10.04 -7.94
C TYR A 320 -10.25 -10.42 -7.49
N PHE A 321 -10.32 -11.06 -6.32
CA PHE A 321 -11.59 -11.36 -5.67
C PHE A 321 -11.86 -10.29 -4.63
N ILE A 322 -12.98 -9.59 -4.79
CA ILE A 322 -13.54 -8.71 -3.77
C ILE A 322 -14.74 -9.40 -3.20
N GLU A 323 -14.73 -9.68 -1.92
CA GLU A 323 -15.91 -10.11 -1.20
C GLU A 323 -16.69 -8.88 -0.76
N LEU A 324 -17.79 -8.59 -1.41
CA LEU A 324 -18.73 -7.56 -1.01
C LEU A 324 -19.90 -8.21 -0.30
N TYR A 325 -19.98 -8.07 1.04
CA TYR A 325 -21.08 -8.57 1.87
C TYR A 325 -21.37 -10.06 1.66
N GLY A 326 -20.32 -10.90 1.68
CA GLY A 326 -20.43 -12.35 1.57
C GLY A 326 -20.61 -12.89 0.15
N LYS A 327 -20.48 -12.06 -0.89
CA LYS A 327 -20.48 -12.50 -2.28
C LYS A 327 -19.21 -12.06 -2.99
N PRO A 328 -18.47 -13.00 -3.59
CA PRO A 328 -17.27 -12.65 -4.35
C PRO A 328 -17.64 -11.85 -5.60
N VAL A 329 -16.92 -10.76 -5.84
CA VAL A 329 -16.94 -10.05 -7.12
C VAL A 329 -15.57 -10.26 -7.74
N MET A 330 -15.54 -10.89 -8.92
CA MET A 330 -14.31 -11.07 -9.69
C MET A 330 -13.99 -9.79 -10.47
N GLU A 331 -12.75 -9.38 -10.35
CA GLU A 331 -12.16 -8.29 -11.09
C GLU A 331 -10.97 -8.80 -11.89
N ARG A 332 -10.89 -8.43 -13.18
CA ARG A 332 -9.68 -8.58 -13.99
C ARG A 332 -9.01 -7.22 -14.14
N TRP A 333 -7.72 -7.15 -13.82
CA TRP A 333 -6.86 -5.99 -14.03
C TRP A 333 -6.31 -5.94 -15.44
#